data_11046756c6ae5ecb69c112e868d3dee0
#
_entry.id   11046756c6ae5ecb69c112e868d3dee0
#
_cell.length_a   1.000
_cell.length_b   1.000
_cell.length_c   1.000
_cell.angle_alpha   90.00
_cell.angle_beta   90.00
_cell.angle_gamma   90.00
#
_symmetry.space_group_name_H-M   'P 1'
#
loop_
_entity.id
_entity.type
_entity.pdbx_description
1 polymer ?
#
loop_
_entity_poly.entity_id
_entity_poly.type
_entity_poly.pdbx_seq_one_letter_code
_entity_poly.pdbx_strand_id
1 'polypeptide(L)'
;MLSSFWNYLSLTNRCPVKNNIIKSVPYDFVTSNNNLVLKMPSEEQLLLMETRIKQKPDPCIRERNLTVFMILKGTGIRESELAGLDLTDIYLNGDETDNRAYIKVLGKKKYRIEEQRKVLLTESAMIEIIEWLKVRQTIENIIDSNALLLNKNGKRLNEDNIKKIFKNYGDGITPHMMRHWYATMMEKKFGVAFVQQQLGHSSMAVTVNNYTDGTYGVSLEGM
;
A
#
# COMPACT_ATOMS: atom_id res chain seq x y z
N MET A 1 -6.39 19.23 -9.20
CA MET A 1 -7.43 20.06 -8.56
C MET A 1 -7.78 21.31 -9.39
N LEU A 2 -6.82 22.19 -9.71
CA LEU A 2 -7.08 23.44 -10.45
C LEU A 2 -7.73 23.24 -11.85
N SER A 3 -7.28 22.24 -12.63
CA SER A 3 -7.84 21.95 -13.94
C SER A 3 -9.30 21.51 -13.89
N SER A 4 -9.71 20.76 -12.87
CA SER A 4 -11.12 20.33 -12.69
C SER A 4 -12.02 21.48 -12.27
N PHE A 5 -11.51 22.38 -11.43
CA PHE A 5 -12.21 23.60 -11.04
C PHE A 5 -12.42 24.54 -12.24
N TRP A 6 -11.40 24.70 -13.09
CA TRP A 6 -11.50 25.49 -14.31
C TRP A 6 -12.53 24.91 -15.28
N ASN A 7 -12.55 23.59 -15.47
CA ASN A 7 -13.57 22.95 -16.31
C ASN A 7 -14.98 23.18 -15.75
N TYR A 8 -15.19 23.12 -14.43
CA TYR A 8 -16.46 23.44 -13.80
C TYR A 8 -16.90 24.89 -14.08
N LEU A 9 -15.99 25.86 -13.94
CA LEU A 9 -16.30 27.26 -14.22
C LEU A 9 -16.64 27.51 -15.69
N SER A 10 -15.96 26.83 -16.61
CA SER A 10 -16.21 26.94 -18.07
C SER A 10 -17.57 26.34 -18.43
N LEU A 11 -17.94 25.20 -17.87
CA LEU A 11 -19.23 24.52 -18.13
C LEU A 11 -20.42 25.28 -17.54
N THR A 12 -20.22 26.03 -16.47
CA THR A 12 -21.28 26.80 -15.81
C THR A 12 -21.40 28.22 -16.32
N ASN A 13 -20.69 28.59 -17.40
CA ASN A 13 -20.62 29.96 -17.94
C ASN A 13 -20.20 31.03 -16.92
N ARG A 14 -19.56 30.64 -15.85
CA ARG A 14 -19.03 31.52 -14.79
C ARG A 14 -17.60 32.01 -15.06
N CYS A 15 -16.99 31.52 -16.15
CA CYS A 15 -15.68 31.96 -16.59
C CYS A 15 -15.77 32.54 -18.02
N PRO A 16 -15.28 33.77 -18.25
CA PRO A 16 -15.32 34.41 -19.57
C PRO A 16 -14.38 33.74 -20.59
N VAL A 17 -13.45 32.88 -20.11
CA VAL A 17 -12.49 32.19 -20.97
C VAL A 17 -12.97 30.75 -21.21
N LYS A 18 -13.36 30.44 -22.43
CA LYS A 18 -13.89 29.13 -22.83
C LYS A 18 -12.85 27.99 -22.80
N ASN A 19 -11.58 28.29 -22.92
CA ASN A 19 -10.51 27.30 -22.96
C ASN A 19 -9.83 27.16 -21.59
N ASN A 20 -9.61 25.92 -21.17
CA ASN A 20 -8.88 25.64 -19.93
C ASN A 20 -7.38 25.99 -20.10
N ILE A 21 -7.01 27.20 -19.69
CA ILE A 21 -5.65 27.73 -19.81
C ILE A 21 -4.63 26.80 -19.11
N ILE A 22 -5.05 26.11 -18.04
CA ILE A 22 -4.15 25.19 -17.30
C ILE A 22 -3.70 24.01 -18.18
N LYS A 23 -4.53 23.61 -19.16
CA LYS A 23 -4.17 22.55 -20.12
C LYS A 23 -3.23 23.03 -21.22
N SER A 24 -3.16 24.34 -21.46
CA SER A 24 -2.27 24.95 -22.47
C SER A 24 -0.91 25.35 -21.90
N VAL A 25 -0.74 25.30 -20.59
CA VAL A 25 0.56 25.50 -19.95
C VAL A 25 1.42 24.26 -20.19
N PRO A 26 2.63 24.38 -20.77
CA PRO A 26 3.54 23.27 -20.92
C PRO A 26 3.73 22.57 -19.57
N TYR A 27 3.75 21.24 -19.58
CA TYR A 27 3.86 20.42 -18.34
C TYR A 27 5.10 20.81 -17.52
N ASP A 28 6.17 21.20 -18.17
CA ASP A 28 7.43 21.63 -17.57
C ASP A 28 7.31 22.90 -16.69
N PHE A 29 6.25 23.68 -16.88
CA PHE A 29 5.98 24.86 -16.07
C PHE A 29 5.25 24.54 -14.75
N VAL A 30 4.62 23.37 -14.69
CA VAL A 30 3.84 22.92 -13.51
C VAL A 30 4.66 21.99 -12.61
N THR A 31 5.69 21.40 -13.16
CA THR A 31 6.68 20.64 -12.40
C THR A 31 7.71 21.61 -11.86
N SER A 32 7.46 22.19 -10.68
CA SER A 32 8.59 22.69 -9.89
C SER A 32 9.63 21.58 -9.80
N ASN A 33 10.87 21.88 -10.14
CA ASN A 33 12.05 21.01 -10.02
C ASN A 33 12.31 20.56 -8.57
N ASN A 34 11.33 19.97 -7.92
CA ASN A 34 11.53 19.10 -6.80
C ASN A 34 11.71 17.70 -7.40
N ASN A 35 12.91 17.38 -7.83
CA ASN A 35 13.42 16.02 -7.84
C ASN A 35 13.37 15.52 -6.38
N LEU A 36 12.18 15.28 -5.88
CA LEU A 36 11.94 14.41 -4.74
C LEU A 36 12.34 13.02 -5.25
N VAL A 37 13.64 12.74 -5.21
CA VAL A 37 14.13 11.37 -5.21
C VAL A 37 13.39 10.71 -4.06
N LEU A 38 12.33 9.97 -4.38
CA LEU A 38 11.58 9.21 -3.41
C LEU A 38 12.59 8.22 -2.81
N LYS A 39 13.11 8.56 -1.62
CA LYS A 39 14.05 7.70 -0.91
C LYS A 39 13.36 6.38 -0.64
N MET A 40 13.68 5.38 -1.45
CA MET A 40 13.26 4.02 -1.16
C MET A 40 14.08 3.49 0.01
N PRO A 41 13.48 2.75 0.95
CA PRO A 41 14.24 2.11 2.01
C PRO A 41 15.17 1.04 1.43
N SER A 42 16.40 0.95 1.94
CA SER A 42 17.30 -0.16 1.62
C SER A 42 16.83 -1.45 2.30
N GLU A 43 17.29 -2.60 1.81
CA GLU A 43 17.03 -3.89 2.47
C GLU A 43 17.55 -3.92 3.92
N GLU A 44 18.68 -3.30 4.19
CA GLU A 44 19.26 -3.18 5.53
C GLU A 44 18.34 -2.39 6.47
N GLN A 45 17.79 -1.27 5.98
CA GLN A 45 16.84 -0.47 6.76
C GLN A 45 15.56 -1.25 7.05
N LEU A 46 15.06 -2.04 6.09
CA LEU A 46 13.90 -2.89 6.27
C LEU A 46 14.17 -3.99 7.30
N LEU A 47 15.33 -4.64 7.21
CA LEU A 47 15.75 -5.67 8.17
C LEU A 47 15.91 -5.08 9.58
N LEU A 48 16.46 -3.88 9.69
CA LEU A 48 16.59 -3.19 10.98
C LEU A 48 15.24 -2.86 11.59
N MET A 49 14.29 -2.37 10.79
CA MET A 49 12.91 -2.11 11.24
C MET A 49 12.24 -3.39 11.74
N GLU A 50 12.34 -4.48 10.99
CA GLU A 50 11.83 -5.80 11.37
C GLU A 50 12.43 -6.27 12.71
N THR A 51 13.74 -6.18 12.85
CA THR A 51 14.47 -6.57 14.07
C THR A 51 13.99 -5.76 15.28
N ARG A 52 13.85 -4.45 15.13
CA ARG A 52 13.34 -3.57 16.20
C ARG A 52 11.90 -3.94 16.63
N ILE A 53 11.05 -4.33 15.68
CA ILE A 53 9.70 -4.80 16.01
C ILE A 53 9.77 -6.12 16.77
N LYS A 54 10.59 -7.08 16.33
CA LYS A 54 10.78 -8.40 16.98
C LYS A 54 11.28 -8.30 18.42
N GLN A 55 12.01 -7.25 18.75
CA GLN A 55 12.51 -7.01 20.11
C GLN A 55 11.43 -6.55 21.10
N LYS A 56 10.18 -6.32 20.67
CA LYS A 56 9.11 -5.93 21.60
C LYS A 56 8.73 -7.09 22.51
N PRO A 57 8.73 -6.87 23.85
CA PRO A 57 8.40 -7.92 24.81
C PRO A 57 6.92 -8.35 24.74
N ASP A 58 6.01 -7.41 24.50
CA ASP A 58 4.57 -7.65 24.43
C ASP A 58 4.22 -8.39 23.13
N PRO A 59 3.76 -9.66 23.19
CA PRO A 59 3.45 -10.46 22.01
C PRO A 59 2.34 -9.83 21.15
N CYS A 60 1.33 -9.23 21.77
CA CYS A 60 0.23 -8.61 21.05
C CYS A 60 0.71 -7.42 20.21
N ILE A 61 1.56 -6.58 20.75
CA ILE A 61 2.14 -5.45 20.03
C ILE A 61 3.12 -5.94 18.97
N ARG A 62 3.95 -6.92 19.29
CA ARG A 62 4.98 -7.48 18.40
C ARG A 62 4.37 -8.11 17.16
N GLU A 63 3.52 -9.11 17.32
CA GLU A 63 2.95 -9.87 16.20
C GLU A 63 2.05 -8.99 15.34
N ARG A 64 1.23 -8.12 15.95
CA ARG A 64 0.47 -7.12 15.19
C ARG A 64 1.35 -6.22 14.34
N ASN A 65 2.43 -5.68 14.91
CA ASN A 65 3.30 -4.74 14.20
C ASN A 65 4.10 -5.45 13.10
N LEU A 66 4.52 -6.70 13.33
CA LEU A 66 5.15 -7.54 12.30
C LEU A 66 4.18 -7.81 11.15
N THR A 67 2.94 -8.17 11.46
CA THR A 67 1.89 -8.36 10.45
C THR A 67 1.66 -7.11 9.61
N VAL A 68 1.56 -5.93 10.26
CA VAL A 68 1.44 -4.64 9.55
C VAL A 68 2.64 -4.44 8.61
N PHE A 69 3.85 -4.64 9.10
CA PHE A 69 5.06 -4.47 8.32
C PHE A 69 5.14 -5.44 7.16
N MET A 70 4.90 -6.75 7.39
CA MET A 70 5.01 -7.78 6.36
C MET A 70 3.92 -7.69 5.29
N ILE A 71 2.68 -7.33 5.66
CA ILE A 71 1.64 -7.08 4.66
C ILE A 71 2.03 -5.90 3.77
N LEU A 72 2.45 -4.77 4.32
CA LEU A 72 2.85 -3.61 3.51
C LEU A 72 4.08 -3.90 2.65
N LYS A 73 5.08 -4.62 3.18
CA LYS A 73 6.27 -5.06 2.45
C LYS A 73 5.92 -6.02 1.31
N GLY A 74 5.04 -6.99 1.55
CA GLY A 74 4.73 -8.07 0.63
C GLY A 74 3.61 -7.77 -0.37
N THR A 75 2.86 -6.69 -0.20
CA THR A 75 1.69 -6.38 -1.04
C THR A 75 1.67 -4.99 -1.62
N GLY A 76 2.36 -4.04 -1.00
CA GLY A 76 2.36 -2.63 -1.39
C GLY A 76 1.00 -1.94 -1.29
N ILE A 77 0.02 -2.48 -0.57
CA ILE A 77 -1.27 -1.82 -0.36
C ILE A 77 -1.11 -0.53 0.44
N ARG A 78 -2.12 0.34 0.40
CA ARG A 78 -2.12 1.59 1.17
C ARG A 78 -2.38 1.31 2.65
N GLU A 79 -1.87 2.16 3.55
CA GLU A 79 -2.17 2.06 4.98
C GLU A 79 -3.67 2.12 5.29
N SER A 80 -4.43 2.90 4.52
CA SER A 80 -5.89 2.97 4.65
C SER A 80 -6.59 1.67 4.22
N GLU A 81 -6.07 1.03 3.17
CA GLU A 81 -6.55 -0.27 2.70
C GLU A 81 -6.26 -1.33 3.75
N LEU A 82 -5.03 -1.35 4.30
CA LEU A 82 -4.65 -2.26 5.38
C LEU A 82 -5.50 -2.08 6.65
N ALA A 83 -5.73 -0.83 7.06
CA ALA A 83 -6.57 -0.53 8.23
C ALA A 83 -8.02 -0.98 8.06
N GLY A 84 -8.50 -1.01 6.81
CA GLY A 84 -9.86 -1.42 6.46
C GLY A 84 -10.07 -2.91 6.33
N LEU A 85 -9.03 -3.77 6.36
CA LEU A 85 -9.18 -5.22 6.16
C LEU A 85 -9.97 -5.88 7.28
N ASP A 86 -10.89 -6.74 6.88
CA ASP A 86 -11.61 -7.66 7.74
C ASP A 86 -11.00 -9.08 7.68
N LEU A 87 -11.34 -9.93 8.64
CA LEU A 87 -10.94 -11.34 8.63
C LEU A 87 -11.47 -12.06 7.38
N THR A 88 -12.65 -11.69 6.90
CA THR A 88 -13.28 -12.24 5.70
C THR A 88 -12.59 -11.84 4.39
N ASP A 89 -11.69 -10.85 4.44
CA ASP A 89 -10.92 -10.43 3.27
C ASP A 89 -9.65 -11.26 3.06
N ILE A 90 -9.32 -12.18 3.98
CA ILE A 90 -8.08 -12.96 3.98
C ILE A 90 -8.32 -14.38 3.46
N TYR A 91 -7.64 -14.75 2.41
CA TYR A 91 -7.73 -16.05 1.73
C TYR A 91 -6.37 -16.74 1.77
N LEU A 92 -6.05 -17.42 2.86
CA LEU A 92 -4.73 -18.06 3.06
C LEU A 92 -4.52 -19.29 2.17
N ASN A 93 -5.60 -19.97 1.81
CA ASN A 93 -5.58 -21.17 0.93
C ASN A 93 -6.06 -20.86 -0.49
N GLY A 94 -6.20 -19.57 -0.83
CA GLY A 94 -6.80 -19.18 -2.11
C GLY A 94 -8.30 -19.45 -2.17
N ASP A 95 -8.83 -19.60 -3.38
CA ASP A 95 -10.22 -19.96 -3.67
C ASP A 95 -10.30 -20.97 -4.82
N GLU A 96 -11.49 -21.32 -5.27
CA GLU A 96 -11.73 -22.29 -6.38
C GLU A 96 -11.06 -21.86 -7.71
N THR A 97 -10.76 -20.58 -7.89
CA THR A 97 -10.18 -20.03 -9.11
C THR A 97 -8.67 -19.83 -9.04
N ASP A 98 -8.12 -19.69 -7.84
CA ASP A 98 -6.70 -19.45 -7.60
C ASP A 98 -6.31 -19.99 -6.22
N ASN A 99 -5.46 -20.99 -6.16
CA ASN A 99 -4.98 -21.63 -4.94
C ASN A 99 -3.88 -20.83 -4.20
N ARG A 100 -3.47 -19.68 -4.74
CA ARG A 100 -2.50 -18.80 -4.08
C ARG A 100 -3.18 -17.97 -2.98
N ALA A 101 -2.45 -17.72 -1.89
CA ALA A 101 -2.92 -16.84 -0.84
C ALA A 101 -3.05 -15.40 -1.33
N TYR A 102 -4.16 -14.74 -0.99
CA TYR A 102 -4.42 -13.34 -1.36
C TYR A 102 -5.29 -12.64 -0.32
N ILE A 103 -5.34 -11.32 -0.43
CA ILE A 103 -6.29 -10.47 0.27
C ILE A 103 -7.20 -9.75 -0.73
N LYS A 104 -8.47 -9.56 -0.37
CA LYS A 104 -9.39 -8.68 -1.10
C LYS A 104 -9.28 -7.27 -0.55
N VAL A 105 -9.01 -6.31 -1.42
CA VAL A 105 -8.80 -4.91 -1.04
C VAL A 105 -9.83 -4.03 -1.72
N LEU A 106 -10.56 -3.24 -0.93
CA LEU A 106 -11.46 -2.21 -1.45
C LEU A 106 -10.67 -0.99 -1.93
N GLY A 107 -10.91 -0.57 -3.17
CA GLY A 107 -10.36 0.67 -3.71
C GLY A 107 -10.87 1.93 -3.00
N LYS A 108 -10.32 3.11 -3.36
CA LYS A 108 -10.70 4.40 -2.76
C LYS A 108 -12.20 4.74 -2.82
N LYS A 109 -12.94 4.15 -3.76
CA LYS A 109 -14.39 4.34 -3.89
C LYS A 109 -15.12 3.29 -3.06
N LYS A 110 -15.27 3.57 -1.77
CA LYS A 110 -15.91 2.73 -0.74
C LYS A 110 -17.34 2.24 -1.04
N TYR A 111 -17.92 2.53 -2.19
CA TYR A 111 -19.35 2.31 -2.44
C TYR A 111 -19.66 1.23 -3.47
N ARG A 112 -18.66 0.54 -4.03
CA ARG A 112 -18.89 -0.55 -5.00
C ARG A 112 -18.12 -1.79 -4.58
N ILE A 113 -18.84 -2.79 -4.11
CA ILE A 113 -18.33 -4.14 -3.80
C ILE A 113 -17.64 -4.75 -5.05
N GLU A 114 -18.06 -4.34 -6.23
CA GLU A 114 -17.53 -4.77 -7.54
C GLU A 114 -16.11 -4.28 -7.85
N GLU A 115 -15.56 -3.34 -7.07
CA GLU A 115 -14.21 -2.77 -7.27
C GLU A 115 -13.17 -3.39 -6.30
N GLN A 116 -13.45 -4.53 -5.67
CA GLN A 116 -12.46 -5.28 -4.89
C GLN A 116 -11.42 -5.89 -5.81
N ARG A 117 -10.13 -5.64 -5.52
CA ARG A 117 -9.03 -6.32 -6.20
C ARG A 117 -8.44 -7.43 -5.33
N LYS A 118 -8.04 -8.52 -5.96
CA LYS A 118 -7.21 -9.56 -5.33
C LYS A 118 -5.76 -9.09 -5.33
N VAL A 119 -5.13 -9.08 -4.16
CA VAL A 119 -3.71 -8.76 -3.98
C VAL A 119 -3.03 -9.99 -3.40
N LEU A 120 -2.07 -10.54 -4.13
CA LEU A 120 -1.34 -11.75 -3.72
C LEU A 120 -0.51 -11.49 -2.47
N LEU A 121 -0.53 -12.45 -1.56
CA LEU A 121 0.31 -12.44 -0.36
C LEU A 121 1.64 -13.13 -0.63
N THR A 122 2.72 -12.56 -0.10
CA THR A 122 3.98 -13.28 0.01
C THR A 122 3.92 -14.30 1.14
N GLU A 123 4.74 -15.34 1.07
CA GLU A 123 4.83 -16.37 2.11
C GLU A 123 5.12 -15.74 3.49
N SER A 124 6.05 -14.79 3.56
CA SER A 124 6.36 -14.08 4.80
C SER A 124 5.16 -13.33 5.38
N ALA A 125 4.36 -12.66 4.54
CA ALA A 125 3.16 -11.97 5.01
C ALA A 125 2.08 -12.97 5.49
N MET A 126 1.95 -14.11 4.82
CA MET A 126 1.03 -15.17 5.20
C MET A 126 1.39 -15.76 6.58
N ILE A 127 2.68 -16.07 6.81
CA ILE A 127 3.16 -16.59 8.09
C ILE A 127 2.83 -15.60 9.22
N GLU A 128 3.14 -14.33 9.04
CA GLU A 128 2.89 -13.31 10.07
C GLU A 128 1.38 -13.08 10.32
N ILE A 129 0.54 -13.20 9.30
CA ILE A 129 -0.92 -13.16 9.50
C ILE A 129 -1.35 -14.35 10.38
N ILE A 130 -0.86 -15.55 10.13
CA ILE A 130 -1.20 -16.74 10.90
C ILE A 130 -0.76 -16.57 12.37
N GLU A 131 0.46 -16.11 12.62
CA GLU A 131 0.97 -15.88 13.98
C GLU A 131 0.14 -14.77 14.69
N TRP A 132 -0.17 -13.70 14.00
CA TRP A 132 -1.05 -12.68 14.54
C TRP A 132 -2.44 -13.22 14.90
N LEU A 133 -3.05 -14.03 14.05
CA LEU A 133 -4.38 -14.59 14.32
C LEU A 133 -4.40 -15.46 15.59
N LYS A 134 -3.32 -16.19 15.89
CA LYS A 134 -3.16 -16.93 17.15
C LYS A 134 -3.16 -15.99 18.36
N VAL A 135 -2.36 -14.92 18.29
CA VAL A 135 -2.26 -13.93 19.37
C VAL A 135 -3.54 -13.11 19.48
N ARG A 136 -4.17 -12.77 18.35
CA ARG A 136 -5.43 -12.02 18.33
C ARG A 136 -6.54 -12.69 19.13
N GLN A 137 -6.60 -14.03 19.14
CA GLN A 137 -7.57 -14.80 19.91
C GLN A 137 -7.37 -14.66 21.44
N THR A 138 -6.19 -14.25 21.90
CA THR A 138 -5.92 -14.03 23.33
C THR A 138 -6.32 -12.63 23.81
N ILE A 139 -6.77 -11.75 22.93
CA ILE A 139 -7.19 -10.39 23.30
C ILE A 139 -8.55 -10.49 23.97
N GLU A 140 -8.59 -10.05 25.22
CA GLU A 140 -9.85 -9.88 25.96
C GLU A 140 -10.63 -8.67 25.44
N ASN A 141 -11.96 -8.73 25.51
CA ASN A 141 -12.83 -7.60 25.15
C ASN A 141 -12.66 -7.05 23.74
N ILE A 142 -12.71 -7.94 22.74
CA ILE A 142 -12.69 -7.52 21.32
C ILE A 142 -13.96 -6.72 21.02
N ILE A 143 -13.79 -5.45 20.62
CA ILE A 143 -14.89 -4.53 20.26
C ILE A 143 -15.24 -4.65 18.77
N ASP A 144 -14.23 -4.72 17.89
CA ASP A 144 -14.41 -4.93 16.46
C ASP A 144 -13.96 -6.35 16.08
N SER A 145 -14.90 -7.28 16.17
CA SER A 145 -14.62 -8.71 15.93
C SER A 145 -14.26 -9.02 14.49
N ASN A 146 -14.69 -8.20 13.53
CA ASN A 146 -14.43 -8.42 12.10
C ASN A 146 -13.04 -7.92 11.68
N ALA A 147 -12.51 -6.89 12.35
CA ALA A 147 -11.23 -6.29 11.96
C ALA A 147 -10.08 -7.30 11.99
N LEU A 148 -9.27 -7.35 10.92
CA LEU A 148 -8.04 -8.13 10.92
C LEU A 148 -7.10 -7.64 12.02
N LEU A 149 -6.82 -6.34 12.05
CA LEU A 149 -5.85 -5.73 12.96
C LEU A 149 -6.54 -5.00 14.11
N LEU A 150 -6.19 -5.38 15.33
CA LEU A 150 -6.72 -4.80 16.55
C LEU A 150 -5.61 -4.07 17.35
N ASN A 151 -6.01 -3.05 18.08
CA ASN A 151 -5.18 -2.53 19.16
C ASN A 151 -5.41 -3.36 20.45
N LYS A 152 -4.59 -3.11 21.48
CA LYS A 152 -4.70 -3.82 22.77
C LYS A 152 -6.04 -3.67 23.49
N ASN A 153 -6.87 -2.71 23.07
CA ASN A 153 -8.20 -2.46 23.63
C ASN A 153 -9.31 -3.12 22.77
N GLY A 154 -8.97 -4.02 21.87
CA GLY A 154 -9.94 -4.74 21.02
C GLY A 154 -10.58 -3.90 19.92
N LYS A 155 -10.10 -2.68 19.67
CA LYS A 155 -10.60 -1.80 18.60
C LYS A 155 -9.76 -1.95 17.35
N ARG A 156 -10.39 -1.76 16.17
CA ARG A 156 -9.70 -1.73 14.87
C ARG A 156 -8.51 -0.77 14.89
N LEU A 157 -7.40 -1.22 14.32
CA LEU A 157 -6.23 -0.40 14.09
C LEU A 157 -6.54 0.60 12.95
N ASN A 158 -6.34 1.89 13.18
CA ASN A 158 -6.54 2.92 12.17
C ASN A 158 -5.22 3.30 11.47
N GLU A 159 -5.33 4.13 10.41
CA GLU A 159 -4.18 4.59 9.63
C GLU A 159 -3.11 5.29 10.49
N ASP A 160 -3.53 6.10 11.46
CA ASP A 160 -2.60 6.84 12.33
C ASP A 160 -1.79 5.89 13.22
N ASN A 161 -2.41 4.79 13.66
CA ASN A 161 -1.71 3.76 14.40
C ASN A 161 -0.65 3.08 13.52
N ILE A 162 -0.97 2.79 12.25
CA ILE A 162 -0.02 2.23 11.28
C ILE A 162 1.15 3.21 11.06
N LYS A 163 0.87 4.49 10.81
CA LYS A 163 1.90 5.53 10.68
C LYS A 163 2.78 5.65 11.92
N LYS A 164 2.20 5.52 13.13
CA LYS A 164 2.97 5.51 14.40
C LYS A 164 3.91 4.31 14.50
N ILE A 165 3.52 3.13 14.01
CA ILE A 165 4.43 1.96 13.96
C ILE A 165 5.66 2.32 13.12
N PHE A 166 5.47 2.86 11.92
CA PHE A 166 6.58 3.26 11.05
C PHE A 166 7.43 4.37 11.66
N LYS A 167 6.81 5.38 12.29
CA LYS A 167 7.52 6.44 13.00
C LYS A 167 8.41 5.90 14.12
N ASN A 168 7.92 4.89 14.86
CA ASN A 168 8.62 4.38 16.05
C ASN A 168 9.75 3.40 15.71
N TYR A 169 9.64 2.65 14.61
CA TYR A 169 10.57 1.58 14.26
C TYR A 169 11.34 1.79 12.97
N GLY A 170 10.80 2.62 12.05
CA GLY A 170 11.25 2.70 10.66
C GLY A 170 12.37 3.69 10.38
N ASP A 171 12.78 4.53 11.35
CA ASP A 171 13.86 5.49 11.15
C ASP A 171 13.74 6.31 9.86
N GLY A 172 12.59 6.97 9.70
CA GLY A 172 12.22 7.75 8.52
C GLY A 172 11.52 6.97 7.41
N ILE A 173 11.41 5.64 7.49
CA ILE A 173 10.58 4.86 6.58
C ILE A 173 9.10 5.17 6.83
N THR A 174 8.33 5.32 5.74
CA THR A 174 6.89 5.54 5.80
C THR A 174 6.14 4.41 5.08
N PRO A 175 4.84 4.18 5.36
CA PRO A 175 4.03 3.22 4.62
C PRO A 175 4.02 3.50 3.11
N HIS A 176 4.04 4.77 2.71
CA HIS A 176 4.09 5.16 1.30
C HIS A 176 5.42 4.76 0.63
N MET A 177 6.54 4.90 1.33
CA MET A 177 7.85 4.43 0.84
C MET A 177 7.87 2.90 0.66
N MET A 178 7.19 2.13 1.55
CA MET A 178 7.03 0.69 1.39
C MET A 178 6.29 0.32 0.10
N ARG A 179 5.24 1.07 -0.22
CA ARG A 179 4.49 0.86 -1.47
C ARG A 179 5.35 1.14 -2.71
N HIS A 180 6.17 2.20 -2.69
CA HIS A 180 7.12 2.48 -3.77
C HIS A 180 8.19 1.39 -3.88
N TRP A 181 8.73 0.96 -2.76
CA TRP A 181 9.70 -0.13 -2.72
C TRP A 181 9.11 -1.42 -3.33
N TYR A 182 7.91 -1.83 -2.88
CA TYR A 182 7.20 -3.00 -3.43
C TYR A 182 7.00 -2.86 -4.95
N ALA A 183 6.49 -1.71 -5.40
CA ALA A 183 6.25 -1.46 -6.81
C ALA A 183 7.52 -1.65 -7.66
N THR A 184 8.63 -1.02 -7.25
CA THR A 184 9.91 -1.11 -7.95
C THR A 184 10.46 -2.53 -7.98
N MET A 185 10.36 -3.25 -6.85
CA MET A 185 10.85 -4.64 -6.77
C MET A 185 10.01 -5.59 -7.63
N MET A 186 8.69 -5.43 -7.60
CA MET A 186 7.77 -6.27 -8.37
C MET A 186 7.77 -5.94 -9.85
N GLU A 187 8.00 -4.68 -10.23
CA GLU A 187 8.16 -4.29 -11.63
C GLU A 187 9.37 -4.97 -12.28
N LYS A 188 10.50 -4.98 -11.58
CA LYS A 188 11.71 -5.68 -12.05
C LYS A 188 11.49 -7.18 -12.22
N LYS A 189 10.67 -7.79 -11.38
CA LYS A 189 10.46 -9.24 -11.34
C LYS A 189 9.33 -9.69 -12.26
N PHE A 190 8.23 -8.97 -12.35
CA PHE A 190 6.99 -9.40 -13.00
C PHE A 190 6.45 -8.40 -14.03
N GLY A 191 7.08 -7.23 -14.17
CA GLY A 191 6.69 -6.18 -15.11
C GLY A 191 5.57 -5.26 -14.62
N VAL A 192 5.36 -4.18 -15.39
CA VAL A 192 4.43 -3.08 -15.06
C VAL A 192 2.98 -3.54 -14.93
N ALA A 193 2.52 -4.45 -15.79
CA ALA A 193 1.13 -4.93 -15.79
C ALA A 193 0.76 -5.62 -14.48
N PHE A 194 1.67 -6.43 -13.93
CA PHE A 194 1.50 -7.08 -12.64
C PHE A 194 1.36 -6.03 -11.52
N VAL A 195 2.26 -5.05 -11.50
CA VAL A 195 2.24 -3.99 -10.47
C VAL A 195 0.95 -3.18 -10.53
N GLN A 196 0.46 -2.85 -11.73
CA GLN A 196 -0.82 -2.15 -11.90
C GLN A 196 -1.98 -2.92 -11.28
N GLN A 197 -2.08 -4.21 -11.56
CA GLN A 197 -3.12 -5.08 -11.02
C GLN A 197 -3.04 -5.14 -9.49
N GLN A 198 -1.85 -5.38 -8.93
CA GLN A 198 -1.66 -5.49 -7.49
C GLN A 198 -1.94 -4.18 -6.76
N LEU A 199 -1.45 -3.06 -7.28
CA LEU A 199 -1.59 -1.75 -6.63
C LEU A 199 -2.91 -1.02 -6.94
N GLY A 200 -3.67 -1.47 -7.95
CA GLY A 200 -4.93 -0.84 -8.35
C GLY A 200 -4.73 0.57 -8.90
N HIS A 201 -3.73 0.75 -9.77
CA HIS A 201 -3.53 2.01 -10.48
C HIS A 201 -4.52 2.12 -11.64
N SER A 202 -5.26 3.22 -11.70
CA SER A 202 -6.30 3.45 -12.73
C SER A 202 -5.75 3.74 -14.12
N SER A 203 -4.44 4.04 -14.25
CA SER A 203 -3.80 4.26 -15.55
C SER A 203 -2.35 3.76 -15.56
N MET A 204 -1.90 3.30 -16.72
CA MET A 204 -0.53 2.87 -16.96
C MET A 204 0.49 4.02 -16.74
N ALA A 205 0.11 5.25 -17.11
CA ALA A 205 0.95 6.42 -16.93
C ALA A 205 1.34 6.67 -15.46
N VAL A 206 0.47 6.36 -14.49
CA VAL A 206 0.80 6.49 -13.06
C VAL A 206 1.88 5.50 -12.64
N THR A 207 1.86 4.30 -13.19
CA THR A 207 2.87 3.27 -12.87
C THR A 207 4.20 3.60 -13.54
N VAL A 208 4.20 3.93 -14.83
CA VAL A 208 5.41 4.26 -15.59
C VAL A 208 6.11 5.50 -15.02
N ASN A 209 5.40 6.62 -14.84
CA ASN A 209 6.01 7.88 -14.39
C ASN A 209 6.57 7.85 -12.96
N ASN A 210 6.09 6.95 -12.11
CA ASN A 210 6.55 6.89 -10.72
C ASN A 210 7.67 5.88 -10.48
N TYR A 211 7.94 4.96 -11.43
CA TYR A 211 8.83 3.82 -11.17
C TYR A 211 9.92 3.60 -12.23
N THR A 212 9.87 4.32 -13.38
CA THR A 212 10.82 4.15 -14.48
C THR A 212 12.05 5.08 -14.42
N ASP A 213 12.19 5.92 -13.42
CA ASP A 213 13.36 6.85 -13.27
C ASP A 213 14.65 6.15 -12.83
N GLY A 214 14.75 4.85 -12.99
CA GLY A 214 15.97 4.09 -12.74
C GLY A 214 16.43 3.35 -13.99
N THR A 215 17.28 3.98 -14.81
CA THR A 215 18.11 3.31 -15.82
C THR A 215 18.84 2.11 -15.21
N TYR A 216 18.28 0.91 -15.38
CA TYR A 216 19.02 -0.34 -15.28
C TYR A 216 18.55 -1.28 -16.38
N GLY A 217 19.36 -1.28 -17.49
CA GLY A 217 19.39 -2.42 -18.37
C GLY A 217 19.88 -3.62 -17.57
N VAL A 218 19.03 -4.61 -17.39
CA VAL A 218 19.43 -5.95 -16.97
C VAL A 218 18.90 -6.90 -18.00
N SER A 219 19.84 -7.45 -18.79
CA SER A 219 19.63 -8.62 -19.63
C SER A 219 19.19 -9.80 -18.76
N LEU A 220 18.11 -10.46 -19.20
CA LEU A 220 17.69 -11.76 -18.69
C LEU A 220 18.67 -12.83 -19.25
N GLU A 221 19.76 -13.07 -18.56
CA GLU A 221 20.58 -14.29 -18.74
C GLU A 221 20.85 -14.87 -17.35
N GLY A 222 20.36 -16.09 -17.15
CA GLY A 222 20.69 -16.92 -15.98
C GLY A 222 19.47 -17.41 -15.18
N MET A 223 18.69 -18.31 -15.77
CA MET A 223 17.99 -19.36 -15.03
C MET A 223 18.70 -20.67 -15.28
#